data_f5ed351200423be61feec142b944fe48
#
_entry.id   f5ed351200423be61feec142b944fe48
#
_cell.length_a   1.000
_cell.length_b   1.000
_cell.length_c   1.000
_cell.angle_alpha   90.00
_cell.angle_beta   90.00
_cell.angle_gamma   90.00
#
_symmetry.space_group_name_H-M   'P 1'
#
loop_
_entity.id
_entity.type
_entity.pdbx_description
1 polymer ?
#
loop_
_entity_poly.entity_id
_entity_poly.type
_entity_poly.pdbx_seq_one_letter_code
_entity_poly.pdbx_strand_id
1 'polypeptide(L)'
;MKKMTTALFLGLTAMVFTWTSCDKSEDLSQKKEKEEQHVISKHADILLQAEQMTNYDKWVYIDLESGKQETKTDYREWVYGMMNRQTGEMQQITKTIPERANNEPKKWHIAFHLYDPMTNGGEVMIAGKDTTSLDQITELPKGGTWTPDKPVWILVDMAGMMQMPPTMGYSKGFSNPNLHKYMRRAGMGQYEMANKGRIFIVIFKDGSFAAIKFTDITDATGKKKQVSFDYKFVRKK
;
A
#
# COMPACT_ATOMS: atom_id res chain seq x y z
N MET A 1 37.64 -40.60 52.74
CA MET A 1 38.81 -41.50 52.63
C MET A 1 39.37 -41.38 51.21
N LYS A 2 40.73 -41.21 51.16
CA LYS A 2 41.66 -41.36 50.03
C LYS A 2 41.47 -40.42 48.84
N LYS A 3 42.31 -39.41 48.72
CA LYS A 3 43.75 -39.30 48.36
C LYS A 3 43.91 -39.23 46.84
N MET A 4 44.34 -38.03 46.36
CA MET A 4 45.67 -37.69 45.76
C MET A 4 45.91 -38.41 44.41
N THR A 5 46.33 -37.74 43.38
CA THR A 5 47.72 -37.25 43.22
C THR A 5 47.85 -36.32 42.00
N THR A 6 48.61 -35.36 42.12
CA THR A 6 49.41 -34.40 41.35
C THR A 6 50.10 -34.98 40.09
N ALA A 7 50.21 -34.22 39.00
CA ALA A 7 51.45 -34.16 38.20
C ALA A 7 51.53 -32.84 37.44
N LEU A 8 52.57 -32.12 37.76
CA LEU A 8 53.15 -30.92 37.20
C LEU A 8 53.98 -31.25 35.97
N PHE A 9 53.90 -30.52 34.89
CA PHE A 9 55.02 -30.43 33.93
C PHE A 9 55.16 -29.02 33.39
N LEU A 10 56.27 -28.44 33.79
CA LEU A 10 56.87 -27.21 33.25
C LEU A 10 57.47 -27.52 31.85
N GLY A 11 57.25 -26.61 30.93
CA GLY A 11 57.97 -26.57 29.69
C GLY A 11 58.14 -25.13 29.20
N LEU A 12 59.24 -24.55 29.64
CA LEU A 12 59.73 -23.23 29.28
C LEU A 12 60.43 -23.34 27.91
N THR A 13 59.99 -22.58 26.90
CA THR A 13 60.82 -22.35 25.71
C THR A 13 60.63 -20.88 25.30
N ALA A 14 61.68 -20.13 25.53
CA ALA A 14 61.88 -18.75 25.05
C ALA A 14 62.29 -18.83 23.56
N MET A 15 61.70 -17.99 22.72
CA MET A 15 62.32 -17.60 21.44
C MET A 15 61.90 -16.22 21.01
N VAL A 16 62.83 -15.31 21.18
CA VAL A 16 63.36 -14.26 20.29
C VAL A 16 62.36 -13.34 19.58
N PHE A 17 62.43 -12.10 20.03
CA PHE A 17 61.93 -10.89 19.36
C PHE A 17 62.66 -10.66 18.03
N THR A 18 61.86 -10.47 16.96
CA THR A 18 62.31 -9.65 15.83
C THR A 18 61.30 -8.54 15.62
N TRP A 19 61.70 -7.34 15.94
CA TRP A 19 61.03 -6.12 15.58
C TRP A 19 61.24 -5.87 14.08
N THR A 20 60.14 -5.95 13.26
CA THR A 20 60.11 -5.27 11.99
C THR A 20 59.00 -4.26 12.05
N SER A 21 59.40 -3.02 12.17
CA SER A 21 58.59 -1.83 11.94
C SER A 21 58.19 -1.85 10.46
N CYS A 22 56.86 -1.95 10.20
CA CYS A 22 56.27 -1.53 8.96
C CYS A 22 55.05 -0.68 9.30
N ASP A 23 55.28 0.59 9.15
CA ASP A 23 54.26 1.63 9.07
C ASP A 23 53.33 1.31 7.90
N LYS A 24 52.12 0.85 8.22
CA LYS A 24 51.01 0.83 7.28
C LYS A 24 49.88 1.52 7.98
N SER A 25 49.67 2.76 7.56
CA SER A 25 48.40 3.48 7.75
C SER A 25 47.26 2.54 7.38
N GLU A 26 46.58 1.98 8.39
CA GLU A 26 45.33 1.31 8.18
C GLU A 26 44.30 2.38 7.79
N ASP A 27 44.07 2.41 6.49
CA ASP A 27 42.90 3.05 5.90
C ASP A 27 41.65 2.34 6.49
N LEU A 28 41.13 2.91 7.57
CA LEU A 28 39.78 2.60 8.08
C LEU A 28 38.76 3.10 7.09
N SER A 29 38.75 2.50 5.90
CA SER A 29 37.63 2.58 5.01
C SER A 29 36.44 1.97 5.75
N GLN A 30 35.63 2.85 6.32
CA GLN A 30 34.32 2.56 6.87
C GLN A 30 33.54 1.77 5.78
N LYS A 31 33.54 0.46 5.93
CA LYS A 31 32.62 -0.41 5.25
C LYS A 31 31.25 -0.06 5.81
N LYS A 32 30.58 0.95 5.19
CA LYS A 32 29.16 1.17 5.41
C LYS A 32 28.51 -0.16 5.08
N GLU A 33 28.11 -0.90 6.10
CA GLU A 33 27.15 -1.98 5.95
C GLU A 33 25.97 -1.40 5.19
N LYS A 34 25.82 -1.77 3.93
CA LYS A 34 24.58 -1.53 3.20
C LYS A 34 23.54 -2.33 3.95
N GLU A 35 22.71 -1.62 4.71
CA GLU A 35 21.52 -2.21 5.32
C GLU A 35 20.75 -2.93 4.23
N GLU A 36 20.70 -4.25 4.32
CA GLU A 36 20.03 -5.11 3.34
C GLU A 36 18.53 -4.85 3.44
N GLN A 37 17.99 -4.03 2.55
CA GLN A 37 16.57 -3.74 2.49
C GLN A 37 15.82 -5.00 2.05
N HIS A 38 14.81 -5.40 2.81
CA HIS A 38 13.94 -6.48 2.39
C HIS A 38 13.00 -5.97 1.28
N VAL A 39 13.26 -6.41 0.05
CA VAL A 39 12.55 -5.99 -1.16
C VAL A 39 11.67 -7.14 -1.65
N ILE A 40 10.40 -6.86 -1.90
CA ILE A 40 9.42 -7.80 -2.43
C ILE A 40 8.87 -7.24 -3.73
N SER A 41 8.95 -8.00 -4.82
CA SER A 41 8.33 -7.67 -6.11
C SER A 41 7.28 -8.70 -6.45
N LYS A 42 6.06 -8.26 -6.74
CA LYS A 42 4.91 -9.12 -7.03
C LYS A 42 3.95 -8.46 -8.03
N HIS A 43 3.09 -9.30 -8.58
CA HIS A 43 1.87 -8.89 -9.28
C HIS A 43 0.65 -9.08 -8.38
N ALA A 44 -0.35 -8.21 -8.53
CA ALA A 44 -1.63 -8.31 -7.82
C ALA A 44 -2.80 -8.08 -8.77
N ASP A 45 -3.77 -8.98 -8.70
CA ASP A 45 -5.10 -8.85 -9.30
C ASP A 45 -6.12 -8.67 -8.19
N ILE A 46 -6.79 -7.53 -8.17
CA ILE A 46 -7.79 -7.16 -7.18
C ILE A 46 -9.16 -7.23 -7.84
N LEU A 47 -9.94 -8.27 -7.55
CA LEU A 47 -11.31 -8.36 -8.01
C LEU A 47 -12.19 -7.42 -7.16
N LEU A 48 -12.69 -6.35 -7.77
CA LEU A 48 -13.41 -5.29 -7.09
C LEU A 48 -14.90 -5.57 -6.91
N GLN A 49 -15.48 -6.44 -7.75
CA GLN A 49 -16.91 -6.73 -7.72
C GLN A 49 -17.19 -8.10 -8.32
N ALA A 50 -17.83 -8.98 -7.53
CA ALA A 50 -18.44 -10.18 -8.03
C ALA A 50 -19.87 -9.85 -8.53
N GLU A 51 -20.16 -10.23 -9.74
CA GLU A 51 -21.42 -10.40 -10.48
C GLU A 51 -22.65 -9.50 -10.23
N GLN A 52 -22.85 -8.81 -9.12
CA GLN A 52 -24.03 -7.96 -8.85
C GLN A 52 -23.68 -6.48 -8.78
N MET A 53 -24.25 -5.70 -9.69
CA MET A 53 -24.01 -4.25 -9.84
C MET A 53 -24.44 -3.39 -8.63
N THR A 54 -25.12 -3.93 -7.62
CA THR A 54 -25.70 -3.20 -6.49
C THR A 54 -24.92 -3.34 -5.19
N ASN A 55 -23.88 -4.17 -5.15
CA ASN A 55 -23.16 -4.44 -3.91
C ASN A 55 -21.88 -3.59 -3.81
N TYR A 56 -22.08 -2.31 -3.47
CA TYR A 56 -21.00 -1.34 -3.29
C TYR A 56 -20.50 -1.25 -1.85
N ASP A 57 -20.88 -2.17 -1.00
CA ASP A 57 -20.54 -2.14 0.43
C ASP A 57 -19.20 -2.77 0.79
N LYS A 58 -18.40 -3.16 -0.20
CA LYS A 58 -17.17 -3.91 0.02
C LYS A 58 -15.90 -3.11 -0.26
N TRP A 59 -14.95 -3.28 0.65
CA TRP A 59 -13.56 -2.90 0.48
C TRP A 59 -12.71 -4.15 0.29
N VAL A 60 -11.76 -4.10 -0.64
CA VAL A 60 -10.73 -5.13 -0.81
C VAL A 60 -9.40 -4.56 -0.30
N TYR A 61 -8.91 -5.12 0.78
CA TYR A 61 -7.66 -4.73 1.45
C TYR A 61 -6.52 -5.63 0.98
N ILE A 62 -5.34 -5.06 0.75
CA ILE A 62 -4.13 -5.83 0.39
C ILE A 62 -2.98 -5.51 1.34
N ASP A 63 -2.35 -6.55 1.86
CA ASP A 63 -1.04 -6.48 2.50
C ASP A 63 0.03 -6.67 1.42
N LEU A 64 0.73 -5.61 1.04
CA LEU A 64 1.75 -5.64 -0.03
C LEU A 64 2.97 -6.48 0.35
N GLU A 65 3.24 -6.69 1.62
CA GLU A 65 4.36 -7.54 2.06
C GLU A 65 4.07 -9.02 1.79
N SER A 66 2.93 -9.52 2.26
CA SER A 66 2.54 -10.92 2.06
C SER A 66 1.86 -11.18 0.70
N GLY A 67 1.19 -10.16 0.14
CA GLY A 67 0.30 -10.28 -1.01
C GLY A 67 -1.11 -10.75 -0.62
N LYS A 68 -1.40 -10.90 0.68
CA LYS A 68 -2.71 -11.32 1.16
C LYS A 68 -3.77 -10.27 0.86
N GLN A 69 -4.93 -10.73 0.37
CA GLN A 69 -6.11 -9.89 0.14
C GLN A 69 -7.24 -10.32 1.06
N GLU A 70 -7.98 -9.35 1.59
CA GLU A 70 -9.18 -9.59 2.38
C GLU A 70 -10.29 -8.65 1.96
N THR A 71 -11.49 -9.20 1.73
CA THR A 71 -12.68 -8.40 1.44
C THR A 71 -13.50 -8.21 2.71
N LYS A 72 -13.85 -6.98 3.03
CA LYS A 72 -14.64 -6.61 4.20
C LYS A 72 -15.80 -5.70 3.81
N THR A 73 -16.90 -5.79 4.54
CA THR A 73 -18.00 -4.83 4.42
C THR A 73 -17.58 -3.50 5.04
N ASP A 74 -17.92 -2.39 4.41
CA ASP A 74 -17.72 -1.06 4.98
C ASP A 74 -18.46 -0.97 6.34
N TYR A 75 -17.71 -0.73 7.40
CA TYR A 75 -18.23 -0.71 8.78
C TYR A 75 -18.69 0.68 9.24
N ARG A 76 -18.33 1.72 8.49
CA ARG A 76 -18.58 3.11 8.86
C ARG A 76 -20.09 3.43 8.89
N GLU A 77 -20.44 4.57 9.42
CA GLU A 77 -21.81 5.08 9.35
C GLU A 77 -22.25 5.25 7.89
N TRP A 78 -23.44 4.78 7.55
CA TRP A 78 -24.05 4.99 6.24
C TRP A 78 -25.18 5.98 6.32
N VAL A 79 -25.14 6.98 5.47
CA VAL A 79 -26.15 8.02 5.36
C VAL A 79 -26.86 7.90 4.03
N TYR A 80 -28.17 7.76 4.04
CA TYR A 80 -29.01 7.68 2.84
C TYR A 80 -29.62 9.05 2.53
N GLY A 81 -29.43 9.50 1.30
CA GLY A 81 -29.92 10.80 0.86
C GLY A 81 -29.48 11.12 -0.57
N MET A 82 -29.64 12.36 -0.94
CA MET A 82 -29.12 12.89 -2.20
C MET A 82 -27.77 13.56 -1.98
N MET A 83 -26.80 13.24 -2.81
CA MET A 83 -25.54 13.97 -2.83
C MET A 83 -25.60 15.12 -3.84
N ASN A 84 -25.34 16.31 -3.37
CA ASN A 84 -25.07 17.45 -4.26
C ASN A 84 -23.70 17.23 -4.92
N ARG A 85 -23.69 16.93 -6.21
CA ARG A 85 -22.47 16.65 -6.96
C ARG A 85 -21.53 17.86 -7.11
N GLN A 86 -22.04 19.07 -6.94
CA GLN A 86 -21.24 20.30 -7.05
C GLN A 86 -20.53 20.62 -5.73
N THR A 87 -21.21 20.47 -4.60
CA THR A 87 -20.66 20.79 -3.28
C THR A 87 -20.12 19.57 -2.54
N GLY A 88 -20.49 18.35 -2.95
CA GLY A 88 -20.15 17.12 -2.24
C GLY A 88 -20.91 16.93 -0.92
N GLU A 89 -21.96 17.71 -0.68
CA GLU A 89 -22.75 17.67 0.56
C GLU A 89 -23.95 16.74 0.43
N MET A 90 -24.25 16.05 1.53
CA MET A 90 -25.44 15.22 1.63
C MET A 90 -26.68 16.09 1.90
N GLN A 91 -27.70 15.90 1.09
CA GLN A 91 -28.98 16.59 1.19
C GLN A 91 -30.11 15.57 1.35
N GLN A 92 -31.26 16.03 1.89
CA GLN A 92 -32.47 15.22 2.04
C GLN A 92 -32.18 13.85 2.68
N ILE A 93 -31.49 13.86 3.81
CA ILE A 93 -31.18 12.64 4.56
C ILE A 93 -32.45 11.97 5.00
N THR A 94 -32.66 10.71 4.57
CA THR A 94 -33.87 9.93 4.88
C THR A 94 -33.63 8.84 5.90
N LYS A 95 -32.38 8.34 6.00
CA LYS A 95 -32.00 7.22 6.88
C LYS A 95 -30.52 7.29 7.21
N THR A 96 -30.18 6.87 8.41
CA THR A 96 -28.80 6.64 8.84
C THR A 96 -28.67 5.25 9.43
N ILE A 97 -27.64 4.50 9.02
CA ILE A 97 -27.24 3.24 9.65
C ILE A 97 -25.98 3.56 10.47
N PRO A 98 -26.01 3.35 11.80
CA PRO A 98 -24.86 3.67 12.64
C PRO A 98 -23.62 2.87 12.28
N GLU A 99 -22.46 3.41 12.64
CA GLU A 99 -21.19 2.72 12.55
C GLU A 99 -21.20 1.38 13.28
N ARG A 100 -20.60 0.39 12.68
CA ARG A 100 -20.43 -0.96 13.23
C ARG A 100 -19.02 -1.13 13.80
N ALA A 101 -18.75 -2.25 14.45
CA ALA A 101 -17.39 -2.57 14.89
C ALA A 101 -16.42 -2.59 13.69
N ASN A 102 -15.28 -1.90 13.85
CA ASN A 102 -14.24 -1.89 12.83
C ASN A 102 -13.79 -3.33 12.52
N ASN A 103 -13.88 -3.70 11.26
CA ASN A 103 -13.56 -5.03 10.75
C ASN A 103 -12.38 -5.01 9.75
N GLU A 104 -11.65 -3.91 9.65
CA GLU A 104 -10.47 -3.83 8.80
C GLU A 104 -9.45 -4.90 9.20
N PRO A 105 -8.68 -5.46 8.24
CA PRO A 105 -7.60 -6.38 8.57
C PRO A 105 -6.58 -5.71 9.49
N LYS A 106 -5.99 -6.47 10.41
CA LYS A 106 -4.97 -5.96 11.33
C LYS A 106 -3.73 -5.41 10.60
N LYS A 107 -3.44 -5.95 9.42
CA LYS A 107 -2.33 -5.53 8.58
C LYS A 107 -2.78 -5.41 7.14
N TRP A 108 -2.65 -4.22 6.61
CA TRP A 108 -2.90 -3.90 5.21
C TRP A 108 -2.19 -2.61 4.83
N HIS A 109 -1.98 -2.39 3.55
CA HIS A 109 -1.25 -1.24 3.01
C HIS A 109 -2.11 -0.37 2.12
N ILE A 110 -2.87 -0.99 1.23
CA ILE A 110 -3.77 -0.32 0.28
C ILE A 110 -5.11 -1.04 0.31
N ALA A 111 -6.19 -0.30 0.12
CA ALA A 111 -7.51 -0.86 -0.07
C ALA A 111 -8.20 -0.19 -1.25
N PHE A 112 -9.12 -0.94 -1.88
CA PHE A 112 -9.94 -0.47 -2.99
C PHE A 112 -11.42 -0.64 -2.66
N HIS A 113 -12.18 0.43 -2.87
CA HIS A 113 -13.63 0.38 -2.96
C HIS A 113 -14.00 0.62 -4.41
N LEU A 114 -14.36 -0.42 -5.14
CA LEU A 114 -14.39 -0.34 -6.59
C LEU A 114 -13.04 0.21 -7.12
N TYR A 115 -13.06 1.31 -7.84
CA TYR A 115 -11.84 1.93 -8.36
C TYR A 115 -11.25 3.01 -7.44
N ASP A 116 -11.86 3.29 -6.31
CA ASP A 116 -11.37 4.30 -5.36
C ASP A 116 -10.34 3.68 -4.41
N PRO A 117 -9.05 4.02 -4.55
CA PRO A 117 -8.00 3.50 -3.69
C PRO A 117 -7.81 4.38 -2.46
N MET A 118 -7.51 3.77 -1.33
CA MET A 118 -6.96 4.44 -0.16
C MET A 118 -5.71 3.73 0.33
N THR A 119 -4.86 4.45 1.04
CA THR A 119 -3.71 3.90 1.74
C THR A 119 -4.03 3.72 3.23
N ASN A 120 -3.23 2.97 3.96
CA ASN A 120 -3.35 2.88 5.41
C ASN A 120 -2.68 4.10 6.08
N GLY A 121 -3.20 5.28 5.79
CA GLY A 121 -2.67 6.55 6.28
C GLY A 121 -1.29 6.90 5.73
N GLY A 122 -0.96 6.40 4.55
CA GLY A 122 0.23 6.76 3.80
C GLY A 122 0.03 7.99 2.92
N GLU A 123 1.07 8.35 2.18
CA GLU A 123 1.05 9.42 1.19
C GLU A 123 1.54 8.91 -0.16
N VAL A 124 1.04 9.48 -1.24
CA VAL A 124 1.34 9.04 -2.61
C VAL A 124 1.96 10.16 -3.43
N MET A 125 3.00 9.80 -4.16
CA MET A 125 3.63 10.62 -5.18
C MET A 125 3.58 9.90 -6.53
N ILE A 126 3.46 10.63 -7.64
CA ILE A 126 3.63 10.08 -8.98
C ILE A 126 5.06 10.38 -9.43
N ALA A 127 5.83 9.35 -9.74
CA ALA A 127 7.21 9.48 -10.19
C ALA A 127 7.34 10.30 -11.48
N GLY A 128 8.51 10.81 -11.78
CA GLY A 128 8.81 11.54 -13.00
C GLY A 128 8.45 10.75 -14.27
N LYS A 129 8.28 11.44 -15.40
CA LYS A 129 7.89 10.79 -16.69
C LYS A 129 8.94 9.79 -17.18
N ASP A 130 10.20 10.01 -16.84
CA ASP A 130 11.32 9.15 -17.24
C ASP A 130 11.45 7.88 -16.38
N THR A 131 10.70 7.81 -15.26
CA THR A 131 10.65 6.64 -14.40
C THR A 131 9.54 5.71 -14.89
N THR A 132 9.90 4.65 -15.60
CA THR A 132 8.96 3.73 -16.26
C THR A 132 9.08 2.28 -15.77
N SER A 133 10.14 1.95 -15.02
CA SER A 133 10.37 0.63 -14.40
C SER A 133 10.38 0.72 -12.89
N LEU A 134 9.80 -0.29 -12.23
CA LEU A 134 9.86 -0.44 -10.77
C LEU A 134 11.29 -0.59 -10.24
N ASP A 135 12.20 -1.13 -11.06
CA ASP A 135 13.60 -1.33 -10.68
C ASP A 135 14.36 -0.01 -10.50
N GLN A 136 13.91 1.07 -11.17
CA GLN A 136 14.47 2.40 -11.02
C GLN A 136 14.19 3.00 -9.62
N ILE A 137 13.22 2.46 -8.88
CA ILE A 137 12.89 2.92 -7.54
C ILE A 137 13.63 2.04 -6.52
N THR A 138 14.83 2.45 -6.14
CA THR A 138 15.68 1.76 -5.15
C THR A 138 15.59 2.39 -3.77
N GLU A 139 15.20 3.66 -3.70
CA GLU A 139 15.02 4.42 -2.46
C GLU A 139 13.85 5.42 -2.63
N LEU A 140 13.39 5.98 -1.54
CA LEU A 140 12.39 7.05 -1.59
C LEU A 140 12.98 8.29 -2.28
N PRO A 141 12.29 8.85 -3.28
CA PRO A 141 12.72 10.06 -3.94
C PRO A 141 12.84 11.23 -2.95
N LYS A 142 13.95 11.96 -3.04
CA LYS A 142 14.15 13.19 -2.27
C LYS A 142 13.39 14.32 -2.93
N GLY A 143 12.32 14.76 -2.33
CA GLY A 143 11.45 15.81 -2.86
C GLY A 143 10.22 15.27 -3.59
N GLY A 144 9.51 16.17 -4.29
CA GLY A 144 8.22 15.86 -4.93
C GLY A 144 7.03 16.21 -4.04
N THR A 145 5.83 16.09 -4.62
CA THR A 145 4.59 16.41 -3.91
C THR A 145 3.92 15.13 -3.45
N TRP A 146 3.93 14.92 -2.16
CA TRP A 146 3.25 13.83 -1.49
C TRP A 146 1.81 14.22 -1.16
N THR A 147 0.87 13.33 -1.41
CA THR A 147 -0.55 13.58 -1.21
C THR A 147 -1.13 12.50 -0.30
N PRO A 148 -1.60 12.88 0.90
CA PRO A 148 -2.27 11.96 1.80
C PRO A 148 -3.66 11.60 1.30
N ASP A 149 -4.27 10.57 1.91
CA ASP A 149 -5.66 10.25 1.72
C ASP A 149 -6.54 11.41 2.17
N LYS A 150 -7.63 11.64 1.43
CA LYS A 150 -8.60 12.70 1.74
C LYS A 150 -9.96 12.09 2.07
N PRO A 151 -10.70 12.66 3.02
CA PRO A 151 -12.06 12.23 3.28
C PRO A 151 -12.94 12.48 2.05
N VAL A 152 -13.72 11.46 1.70
CA VAL A 152 -14.68 11.48 0.59
C VAL A 152 -15.93 10.72 0.96
N TRP A 153 -17.04 11.04 0.31
CA TRP A 153 -18.23 10.22 0.38
C TRP A 153 -18.10 9.02 -0.54
N ILE A 154 -18.19 7.83 0.01
CA ILE A 154 -18.13 6.56 -0.70
C ILE A 154 -19.55 6.04 -0.89
N LEU A 155 -19.91 5.72 -2.13
CA LEU A 155 -21.22 5.15 -2.46
C LEU A 155 -21.24 3.66 -2.04
N VAL A 156 -22.01 3.34 -1.02
CA VAL A 156 -22.08 1.98 -0.44
C VAL A 156 -23.38 1.23 -0.76
N ASP A 157 -24.42 1.91 -1.21
CA ASP A 157 -25.69 1.29 -1.58
C ASP A 157 -26.39 2.10 -2.68
N MET A 158 -26.75 1.44 -3.76
CA MET A 158 -27.47 2.02 -4.91
C MET A 158 -28.94 1.60 -4.97
N ALA A 159 -29.46 0.83 -4.03
CA ALA A 159 -30.81 0.25 -4.11
C ALA A 159 -31.90 1.31 -4.32
N GLY A 160 -31.71 2.50 -3.77
CA GLY A 160 -32.65 3.63 -3.91
C GLY A 160 -32.43 4.52 -5.13
N MET A 161 -31.54 4.18 -6.06
CA MET A 161 -31.20 5.05 -7.20
C MET A 161 -32.40 5.37 -8.11
N MET A 162 -33.33 4.44 -8.25
CA MET A 162 -34.53 4.58 -9.08
C MET A 162 -35.74 5.14 -8.33
N GLN A 163 -35.61 5.46 -7.07
CA GLN A 163 -36.68 6.10 -6.27
C GLN A 163 -36.83 7.59 -6.63
N MET A 164 -37.95 8.16 -6.30
CA MET A 164 -38.21 9.59 -6.49
C MET A 164 -38.57 10.26 -5.13
N PRO A 165 -37.66 11.08 -4.58
CA PRO A 165 -36.31 11.41 -5.05
C PRO A 165 -35.34 10.21 -4.93
N PRO A 166 -34.28 10.17 -5.75
CA PRO A 166 -33.28 9.12 -5.64
C PRO A 166 -32.61 9.14 -4.27
N THR A 167 -32.56 7.98 -3.62
CA THR A 167 -31.97 7.83 -2.29
C THR A 167 -30.91 6.74 -2.33
N MET A 168 -29.65 7.13 -2.20
CA MET A 168 -28.52 6.21 -2.20
C MET A 168 -27.80 6.27 -0.86
N GLY A 169 -27.15 5.19 -0.48
CA GLY A 169 -26.35 5.08 0.76
C GLY A 169 -24.90 5.47 0.52
N TYR A 170 -24.39 6.34 1.36
CA TYR A 170 -22.99 6.79 1.34
C TYR A 170 -22.36 6.64 2.72
N SER A 171 -21.06 6.32 2.77
CA SER A 171 -20.26 6.38 3.98
C SER A 171 -19.15 7.42 3.86
N LYS A 172 -18.70 7.97 5.00
CA LYS A 172 -17.51 8.81 5.05
C LYS A 172 -16.27 7.93 5.06
N GLY A 173 -15.65 7.74 3.91
CA GLY A 173 -14.41 7.02 3.75
C GLY A 173 -13.24 7.93 3.39
N PHE A 174 -12.21 7.32 2.86
CA PHE A 174 -11.02 8.02 2.37
C PHE A 174 -10.70 7.56 0.95
N SER A 175 -10.09 8.44 0.16
CA SER A 175 -9.50 8.10 -1.13
C SER A 175 -8.22 8.89 -1.33
N ASN A 176 -7.22 8.27 -1.98
CA ASN A 176 -6.00 8.96 -2.32
C ASN A 176 -6.09 9.62 -3.70
N PRO A 177 -6.06 10.98 -3.79
CA PRO A 177 -6.25 11.68 -5.06
C PRO A 177 -5.15 11.41 -6.08
N ASN A 178 -3.92 11.14 -5.65
CA ASN A 178 -2.84 10.80 -6.57
C ASN A 178 -2.93 9.36 -7.04
N LEU A 179 -3.19 8.42 -6.13
CA LEU A 179 -3.32 7.01 -6.48
C LEU A 179 -4.51 6.79 -7.42
N HIS A 180 -5.62 7.50 -7.21
CA HIS A 180 -6.81 7.45 -8.07
C HIS A 180 -6.54 7.83 -9.55
N LYS A 181 -5.45 8.57 -9.82
CA LYS A 181 -5.09 8.98 -11.20
C LYS A 181 -4.65 7.83 -12.12
N TYR A 182 -4.60 6.57 -11.63
CA TYR A 182 -4.34 5.42 -12.49
C TYR A 182 -5.46 5.19 -13.52
N MET A 183 -6.64 5.70 -13.24
CA MET A 183 -7.80 5.60 -14.13
C MET A 183 -8.50 6.95 -14.32
N ARG A 184 -9.38 7.00 -15.31
CA ARG A 184 -10.31 8.11 -15.52
C ARG A 184 -11.66 7.61 -16.00
N ARG A 185 -12.68 8.39 -15.77
CA ARG A 185 -14.01 8.14 -16.31
C ARG A 185 -14.04 8.52 -17.80
N ALA A 186 -14.43 7.56 -18.66
CA ALA A 186 -14.53 7.74 -20.10
C ALA A 186 -15.97 8.03 -20.57
N GLY A 187 -16.96 7.76 -19.72
CA GLY A 187 -18.40 7.97 -20.01
C GLY A 187 -19.27 7.57 -18.82
N MET A 188 -20.56 7.42 -19.04
CA MET A 188 -21.50 6.98 -18.02
C MET A 188 -21.19 5.52 -17.63
N GLY A 189 -20.65 5.32 -16.44
CA GLY A 189 -20.27 4.01 -15.90
C GLY A 189 -19.09 3.34 -16.62
N GLN A 190 -18.43 4.03 -17.55
CA GLN A 190 -17.24 3.55 -18.25
C GLN A 190 -15.98 4.18 -17.66
N TYR A 191 -14.96 3.35 -17.51
CA TYR A 191 -13.66 3.75 -16.99
C TYR A 191 -12.57 3.23 -17.92
N GLU A 192 -11.47 3.96 -17.99
CA GLU A 192 -10.31 3.55 -18.78
C GLU A 192 -9.02 3.82 -17.99
N MET A 193 -7.99 3.07 -18.33
CA MET A 193 -6.65 3.29 -17.78
C MET A 193 -6.14 4.69 -18.16
N ALA A 194 -5.76 5.45 -17.15
CA ALA A 194 -5.04 6.69 -17.30
C ALA A 194 -3.60 6.52 -16.80
N ASN A 195 -2.70 7.42 -17.19
CA ASN A 195 -1.31 7.39 -16.75
C ASN A 195 -0.61 6.02 -16.94
N LYS A 196 -0.90 5.33 -18.04
CA LYS A 196 -0.27 4.04 -18.38
C LYS A 196 1.25 4.14 -18.29
N GLY A 197 1.88 3.16 -17.65
CA GLY A 197 3.31 3.09 -17.47
C GLY A 197 3.90 4.02 -16.40
N ARG A 198 3.10 4.88 -15.76
CA ARG A 198 3.57 5.72 -14.64
C ARG A 198 3.73 4.89 -13.37
N ILE A 199 4.71 5.26 -12.58
CA ILE A 199 4.96 4.66 -11.27
C ILE A 199 4.36 5.56 -10.20
N PHE A 200 3.54 4.95 -9.33
CA PHE A 200 2.99 5.56 -8.14
C PHE A 200 3.82 5.09 -6.95
N ILE A 201 4.35 6.02 -6.16
CA ILE A 201 5.15 5.69 -4.99
C ILE A 201 4.32 6.03 -3.76
N VAL A 202 4.15 5.04 -2.90
CA VAL A 202 3.40 5.15 -1.65
C VAL A 202 4.38 5.02 -0.50
N ILE A 203 4.43 6.00 0.39
CA ILE A 203 5.13 5.88 1.67
C ILE A 203 4.11 5.60 2.78
N PHE A 204 4.41 4.65 3.65
CA PHE A 204 3.55 4.26 4.77
C PHE A 204 4.05 4.84 6.09
N LYS A 205 3.18 4.84 7.13
CA LYS A 205 3.47 5.41 8.45
C LYS A 205 4.69 4.79 9.15
N ASP A 206 4.95 3.52 8.90
CA ASP A 206 6.11 2.80 9.45
C ASP A 206 7.43 3.10 8.70
N GLY A 207 7.35 3.93 7.66
CA GLY A 207 8.47 4.31 6.80
C GLY A 207 8.82 3.28 5.72
N SER A 208 8.10 2.17 5.62
CA SER A 208 8.13 1.31 4.45
C SER A 208 7.52 2.04 3.24
N PHE A 209 7.82 1.59 2.03
CA PHE A 209 7.24 2.19 0.84
C PHE A 209 6.96 1.14 -0.24
N ALA A 210 6.10 1.50 -1.18
CA ALA A 210 5.84 0.70 -2.36
C ALA A 210 5.92 1.55 -3.62
N ALA A 211 6.49 0.99 -4.69
CA ALA A 211 6.35 1.49 -6.04
C ALA A 211 5.32 0.63 -6.78
N ILE A 212 4.33 1.23 -7.40
CA ILE A 212 3.17 0.56 -8.00
C ILE A 212 3.04 1.00 -9.45
N LYS A 213 2.85 0.04 -10.35
CA LYS A 213 2.58 0.26 -11.76
C LYS A 213 1.28 -0.45 -12.13
N PHE A 214 0.23 0.30 -12.35
CA PHE A 214 -1.05 -0.27 -12.77
C PHE A 214 -0.95 -0.79 -14.20
N THR A 215 -1.50 -1.99 -14.43
CA THR A 215 -1.42 -2.73 -15.68
C THR A 215 -2.78 -2.86 -16.36
N ASP A 216 -3.86 -3.08 -15.59
CA ASP A 216 -5.22 -3.16 -16.10
C ASP A 216 -6.27 -2.74 -15.05
N ILE A 217 -7.49 -2.47 -15.52
CA ILE A 217 -8.68 -2.17 -14.70
C ILE A 217 -9.85 -3.10 -14.99
N THR A 218 -9.63 -4.14 -15.79
CA THR A 218 -10.61 -5.18 -16.10
C THR A 218 -9.96 -6.55 -15.99
N ASP A 219 -10.77 -7.59 -15.83
CA ASP A 219 -10.27 -8.96 -15.95
C ASP A 219 -9.92 -9.30 -17.42
N ALA A 220 -9.26 -10.42 -17.61
CA ALA A 220 -8.84 -10.90 -18.94
C ALA A 220 -10.01 -11.07 -19.95
N THR A 221 -11.26 -11.15 -19.48
CA THR A 221 -12.46 -11.21 -20.32
C THR A 221 -13.04 -9.83 -20.65
N GLY A 222 -12.54 -8.77 -20.01
CA GLY A 222 -13.08 -7.41 -20.12
C GLY A 222 -14.46 -7.21 -19.45
N LYS A 223 -14.95 -8.19 -18.70
CA LYS A 223 -16.29 -8.20 -18.12
C LYS A 223 -16.36 -7.86 -16.65
N LYS A 224 -15.32 -8.21 -15.88
CA LYS A 224 -15.29 -7.98 -14.43
C LYS A 224 -14.43 -6.78 -14.10
N LYS A 225 -14.91 -5.97 -13.15
CA LYS A 225 -14.11 -4.89 -12.59
C LYS A 225 -12.99 -5.47 -11.76
N GLN A 226 -11.77 -5.23 -12.20
CA GLN A 226 -10.54 -5.69 -11.56
C GLN A 226 -9.54 -4.56 -11.62
N VAL A 227 -8.66 -4.46 -10.65
CA VAL A 227 -7.47 -3.60 -10.72
C VAL A 227 -6.25 -4.51 -10.67
N SER A 228 -5.45 -4.44 -11.72
CA SER A 228 -4.20 -5.20 -11.82
C SER A 228 -3.01 -4.27 -11.76
N PHE A 229 -1.99 -4.65 -11.00
CA PHE A 229 -0.76 -3.88 -10.90
C PHE A 229 0.45 -4.72 -10.51
N ASP A 230 1.60 -4.33 -11.03
CA ASP A 230 2.88 -4.79 -10.53
C ASP A 230 3.36 -3.86 -9.43
N TYR A 231 4.03 -4.40 -8.42
CA TYR A 231 4.56 -3.57 -7.34
C TYR A 231 5.87 -4.10 -6.78
N LYS A 232 6.64 -3.15 -6.24
CA LYS A 232 7.83 -3.40 -5.46
C LYS A 232 7.60 -2.79 -4.08
N PHE A 233 7.61 -3.63 -3.05
CA PHE A 233 7.48 -3.22 -1.66
C PHE A 233 8.83 -3.27 -0.97
N VAL A 234 9.18 -2.22 -0.27
CA VAL A 234 10.45 -2.08 0.46
C VAL A 234 10.15 -1.80 1.92
N ARG A 235 10.54 -2.75 2.76
CA ARG A 235 10.39 -2.62 4.20
C ARG A 235 11.53 -1.77 4.77
N LYS A 236 11.20 -0.79 5.61
CA LYS A 236 12.19 -0.13 6.46
C LYS A 236 12.50 -1.05 7.64
N LYS A 237 13.76 -1.27 7.88
CA LYS A 237 14.25 -1.98 9.08
C LYS A 237 14.19 -1.07 10.31
#